data_520ac86d06498d9818a5a1e95e9c761a
#
_entry.id   520ac86d06498d9818a5a1e95e9c761a
#
_cell.length_a   1.000
_cell.length_b   1.000
_cell.length_c   1.000
_cell.angle_alpha   90.00
_cell.angle_beta   90.00
_cell.angle_gamma   90.00
#
_symmetry.space_group_name_H-M   'P 1'
#
loop_
_entity.id
_entity.type
_entity.pdbx_description
1 polymer ?
#
loop_
_entity_poly.entity_id
_entity_poly.type
_entity_poly.pdbx_seq_one_letter_code
_entity_poly.pdbx_strand_id
1 'polypeptide(L)'
;MSTVPDLLKSRMMLLQSENPLLTFEDDSMDTELGTRALIRVLDGDEMIALEFVEPEEMWQEPDVMEEYAETVEGGLEVTVIVPEGEKEDAEAELGLEGSIRVLGYDEIGSSLRYSQ
;
A
#
# COMPACT_ATOMS: atom_id res chain seq x y z
N MET A 1 2.65 -19.77 -3.95
CA MET A 1 2.88 -18.45 -4.59
C MET A 1 1.80 -17.49 -4.12
N SER A 2 2.24 -16.34 -3.58
CA SER A 2 1.29 -15.36 -3.04
C SER A 2 0.70 -14.52 -4.17
N THR A 3 -0.62 -14.36 -4.18
CA THR A 3 -1.30 -13.49 -5.12
C THR A 3 -1.66 -12.18 -4.44
N VAL A 4 -1.95 -11.14 -5.22
CA VAL A 4 -2.35 -9.85 -4.64
C VAL A 4 -3.60 -9.99 -3.75
N PRO A 5 -4.66 -10.72 -4.14
CA PRO A 5 -5.80 -10.93 -3.24
C PRO A 5 -5.43 -11.60 -1.91
N ASP A 6 -4.52 -12.57 -1.94
CA ASP A 6 -4.06 -13.24 -0.72
C ASP A 6 -3.27 -12.30 0.18
N LEU A 7 -2.40 -11.50 -0.43
CA LEU A 7 -1.60 -10.51 0.28
C LEU A 7 -2.49 -9.44 0.91
N LEU A 8 -3.49 -8.99 0.16
CA LEU A 8 -4.46 -8.00 0.63
C LEU A 8 -5.18 -8.51 1.88
N LYS A 9 -5.67 -9.73 1.83
CA LYS A 9 -6.40 -10.33 2.95
C LYS A 9 -5.51 -10.43 4.19
N SER A 10 -4.28 -10.92 4.03
CA SER A 10 -3.33 -11.06 5.12
C SER A 10 -2.98 -9.72 5.74
N ARG A 11 -2.75 -8.72 4.87
CA ARG A 11 -2.42 -7.38 5.33
C ARG A 11 -3.58 -6.74 6.10
N MET A 12 -4.81 -6.89 5.59
CA MET A 12 -6.00 -6.38 6.27
C MET A 12 -6.15 -6.95 7.67
N MET A 13 -5.95 -8.26 7.82
CA MET A 13 -6.05 -8.91 9.11
C MET A 13 -5.02 -8.37 10.09
N LEU A 14 -3.79 -8.18 9.63
CA LEU A 14 -2.73 -7.63 10.48
C LEU A 14 -3.06 -6.19 10.91
N LEU A 15 -3.42 -5.35 9.97
CA LEU A 15 -3.70 -3.94 10.25
C LEU A 15 -4.86 -3.79 11.23
N GLN A 16 -5.92 -4.58 11.06
CA GLN A 16 -7.06 -4.56 11.96
C GLN A 16 -6.67 -5.00 13.37
N SER A 17 -5.80 -6.00 13.46
CA SER A 17 -5.30 -6.49 14.74
C SER A 17 -4.42 -5.45 15.45
N GLU A 18 -3.56 -4.76 14.69
CA GLU A 18 -2.63 -3.78 15.24
C GLU A 18 -3.27 -2.42 15.54
N ASN A 19 -4.38 -2.11 14.86
CA ASN A 19 -5.03 -0.80 14.98
C ASN A 19 -6.55 -0.98 15.20
N PRO A 20 -6.96 -1.49 16.38
CA PRO A 20 -8.37 -1.87 16.59
C PRO A 20 -9.35 -0.70 16.60
N LEU A 21 -8.87 0.53 16.73
CA LEU A 21 -9.73 1.72 16.73
C LEU A 21 -9.93 2.32 15.34
N LEU A 22 -9.20 1.80 14.35
CA LEU A 22 -9.32 2.29 12.98
C LEU A 22 -10.19 1.36 12.14
N THR A 23 -10.73 1.89 11.06
CA THR A 23 -11.51 1.14 10.09
C THR A 23 -10.69 0.95 8.83
N PHE A 24 -10.78 -0.23 8.23
CA PHE A 24 -10.04 -0.55 7.01
C PHE A 24 -11.02 -1.00 5.94
N GLU A 25 -10.91 -0.41 4.75
CA GLU A 25 -11.71 -0.78 3.59
C GLU A 25 -10.78 -1.16 2.47
N ASP A 26 -11.11 -2.22 1.75
CA ASP A 26 -10.28 -2.68 0.65
C ASP A 26 -10.99 -2.53 -0.68
N ASP A 27 -10.19 -2.45 -1.74
CA ASP A 27 -10.70 -2.41 -3.10
C ASP A 27 -9.65 -3.06 -3.99
N SER A 28 -10.06 -3.51 -5.17
CA SER A 28 -9.13 -4.10 -6.13
C SER A 28 -9.58 -3.80 -7.54
N MET A 29 -8.63 -3.83 -8.48
CA MET A 29 -8.88 -3.55 -9.87
C MET A 29 -7.97 -4.42 -10.72
N ASP A 30 -8.54 -5.08 -11.73
CA ASP A 30 -7.75 -5.87 -12.68
C ASP A 30 -7.16 -4.94 -13.73
N THR A 31 -5.88 -5.12 -14.01
CA THR A 31 -5.15 -4.34 -15.01
C THR A 31 -4.40 -5.28 -15.95
N GLU A 32 -3.81 -4.72 -17.01
CA GLU A 32 -3.01 -5.50 -17.94
C GLU A 32 -1.79 -6.15 -17.28
N LEU A 33 -1.29 -5.55 -16.20
CA LEU A 33 -0.13 -6.07 -15.47
C LEU A 33 -0.52 -6.97 -14.30
N GLY A 34 -1.81 -7.13 -14.05
CA GLY A 34 -2.32 -7.96 -12.96
C GLY A 34 -3.29 -7.20 -12.09
N THR A 35 -3.65 -7.78 -10.95
CA THR A 35 -4.59 -7.18 -10.02
C THR A 35 -3.87 -6.21 -9.09
N ARG A 36 -4.36 -4.97 -9.05
CA ARG A 36 -3.96 -3.97 -8.05
C ARG A 36 -4.95 -4.03 -6.90
N ALA A 37 -4.48 -3.81 -5.69
CA ALA A 37 -5.36 -3.69 -4.55
C ALA A 37 -4.97 -2.47 -3.73
N LEU A 38 -5.93 -1.95 -2.97
CA LEU A 38 -5.64 -0.86 -2.07
C LEU A 38 -6.42 -1.05 -0.77
N ILE A 39 -5.86 -0.48 0.30
CA ILE A 39 -6.50 -0.47 1.61
C ILE A 39 -6.65 0.98 2.02
N ARG A 40 -7.89 1.40 2.31
CA ARG A 40 -8.16 2.73 2.87
C ARG A 40 -8.15 2.60 4.38
N VAL A 41 -7.41 3.47 5.02
CA VAL A 41 -7.32 3.50 6.49
C VAL A 41 -8.09 4.72 6.98
N LEU A 42 -9.13 4.47 7.80
CA LEU A 42 -10.02 5.52 8.26
C LEU A 42 -10.02 5.64 9.78
N ASP A 43 -9.98 6.87 10.25
CA ASP A 43 -10.18 7.20 11.65
C ASP A 43 -11.55 7.90 11.73
N GLY A 44 -12.57 7.15 12.15
CA GLY A 44 -13.94 7.60 12.01
C GLY A 44 -14.30 7.75 10.53
N ASP A 45 -14.69 8.93 10.11
CA ASP A 45 -15.04 9.22 8.72
C ASP A 45 -13.86 9.80 7.94
N GLU A 46 -12.73 10.04 8.60
CA GLU A 46 -11.57 10.66 7.97
C GLU A 46 -10.60 9.62 7.45
N MET A 47 -10.28 9.69 6.15
CA MET A 47 -9.25 8.84 5.58
C MET A 47 -7.88 9.41 5.94
N ILE A 48 -7.04 8.61 6.59
CA ILE A 48 -5.73 9.06 7.05
C ILE A 48 -4.57 8.44 6.29
N ALA A 49 -4.79 7.32 5.62
CA ALA A 49 -3.72 6.62 4.91
C ALA A 49 -4.27 5.74 3.81
N LEU A 50 -3.41 5.42 2.84
CA LEU A 50 -3.68 4.43 1.81
C LEU A 50 -2.49 3.48 1.72
N GLU A 51 -2.78 2.19 1.59
CA GLU A 51 -1.77 1.18 1.25
C GLU A 51 -2.13 0.60 -0.11
N PHE A 52 -1.16 0.54 -0.99
CA PHE A 52 -1.32 -0.04 -2.33
C PHE A 52 -0.58 -1.36 -2.38
N VAL A 53 -1.26 -2.43 -2.80
CA VAL A 53 -0.63 -3.73 -3.04
C VAL A 53 -0.55 -3.88 -4.56
N GLU A 54 0.65 -3.82 -5.09
CA GLU A 54 0.85 -3.75 -6.54
C GLU A 54 1.36 -5.06 -7.13
N PRO A 55 0.90 -5.45 -8.33
CA PRO A 55 1.50 -6.55 -9.06
C PRO A 55 2.85 -6.12 -9.64
N GLU A 56 3.56 -7.09 -10.26
CA GLU A 56 4.87 -6.83 -10.83
C GLU A 56 4.89 -5.59 -11.73
N GLU A 57 5.87 -4.74 -11.52
CA GLU A 57 6.17 -3.55 -12.35
C GLU A 57 5.08 -2.47 -12.37
N MET A 58 3.94 -2.67 -11.71
CA MET A 58 2.86 -1.69 -11.73
C MET A 58 3.26 -0.34 -11.14
N TRP A 59 4.07 -0.35 -10.06
CA TRP A 59 4.49 0.88 -9.39
C TRP A 59 5.30 1.80 -10.30
N GLN A 60 5.88 1.26 -11.38
CA GLN A 60 6.71 2.03 -12.32
C GLN A 60 5.90 2.79 -13.36
N GLU A 61 4.61 2.49 -13.48
CA GLU A 61 3.76 3.18 -14.46
C GLU A 61 3.61 4.64 -14.10
N PRO A 62 3.81 5.57 -15.05
CA PRO A 62 3.74 7.00 -14.76
C PRO A 62 2.43 7.44 -14.12
N ASP A 63 1.30 6.90 -14.58
CA ASP A 63 -0.01 7.23 -14.02
C ASP A 63 -0.14 6.77 -12.58
N VAL A 64 0.48 5.63 -12.26
CA VAL A 64 0.46 5.07 -10.90
C VAL A 64 1.34 5.90 -9.99
N MET A 65 2.52 6.29 -10.44
CA MET A 65 3.42 7.16 -9.68
C MET A 65 2.77 8.51 -9.39
N GLU A 66 2.03 9.04 -10.37
CA GLU A 66 1.29 10.28 -10.18
C GLU A 66 0.19 10.12 -9.13
N GLU A 67 -0.48 8.98 -9.12
CA GLU A 67 -1.50 8.67 -8.11
C GLU A 67 -0.91 8.69 -6.69
N TYR A 68 0.27 8.11 -6.51
CA TYR A 68 0.96 8.14 -5.23
C TYR A 68 1.29 9.56 -4.80
N ALA A 69 1.82 10.35 -5.72
CA ALA A 69 2.20 11.73 -5.45
C ALA A 69 0.98 12.57 -5.05
N GLU A 70 -0.13 12.42 -5.76
CA GLU A 70 -1.38 13.13 -5.45
C GLU A 70 -1.90 12.73 -4.07
N THR A 71 -1.77 11.46 -3.71
CA THR A 71 -2.21 10.97 -2.41
C THR A 71 -1.39 11.60 -1.28
N VAL A 72 -0.08 11.68 -1.47
CA VAL A 72 0.82 12.34 -0.51
C VAL A 72 0.48 13.81 -0.39
N GLU A 73 0.25 14.48 -1.52
CA GLU A 73 -0.11 15.91 -1.53
C GLU A 73 -1.43 16.18 -0.79
N GLY A 74 -2.32 15.19 -0.80
CA GLY A 74 -3.58 15.28 -0.07
C GLY A 74 -3.44 15.11 1.43
N GLY A 75 -2.23 14.91 1.93
CA GLY A 75 -1.97 14.79 3.36
C GLY A 75 -2.10 13.38 3.93
N LEU A 76 -2.19 12.37 3.08
CA LEU A 76 -2.33 10.98 3.50
C LEU A 76 -0.98 10.29 3.61
N GLU A 77 -0.88 9.35 4.55
CA GLU A 77 0.28 8.47 4.60
C GLU A 77 0.13 7.43 3.49
N VAL A 78 1.22 7.14 2.77
CA VAL A 78 1.19 6.20 1.64
C VAL A 78 2.18 5.07 1.90
N THR A 79 1.69 3.83 1.75
CA THR A 79 2.53 2.64 1.76
C THR A 79 2.31 1.91 0.43
N VAL A 80 3.41 1.51 -0.22
CA VAL A 80 3.36 0.77 -1.48
C VAL A 80 4.00 -0.58 -1.23
N ILE A 81 3.25 -1.65 -1.51
CA ILE A 81 3.70 -3.03 -1.30
C ILE A 81 3.94 -3.65 -2.66
N VAL A 82 5.17 -4.07 -2.90
CA VAL A 82 5.65 -4.55 -4.20
C VAL A 82 6.27 -5.94 -4.07
N PRO A 83 6.44 -6.68 -5.20
CA PRO A 83 7.18 -7.93 -5.15
C PRO A 83 8.55 -7.77 -4.52
N GLU A 84 8.99 -8.78 -3.77
CA GLU A 84 10.27 -8.73 -3.03
C GLU A 84 11.45 -8.29 -3.87
N GLY A 85 11.54 -8.79 -5.11
CA GLY A 85 12.65 -8.47 -5.99
C GLY A 85 12.63 -7.04 -6.52
N GLU A 86 11.53 -6.31 -6.33
CA GLU A 86 11.38 -4.94 -6.81
C GLU A 86 11.47 -3.91 -5.69
N LYS A 87 11.52 -4.36 -4.43
CA LYS A 87 11.50 -3.46 -3.28
C LYS A 87 12.62 -2.44 -3.31
N GLU A 88 13.83 -2.88 -3.57
CA GLU A 88 14.99 -1.99 -3.55
C GLU A 88 14.88 -0.87 -4.59
N ASP A 89 14.47 -1.24 -5.80
CA ASP A 89 14.26 -0.27 -6.88
C ASP A 89 13.10 0.67 -6.55
N ALA A 90 12.02 0.13 -5.99
CA ALA A 90 10.87 0.94 -5.62
C ALA A 90 11.23 1.93 -4.52
N GLU A 91 12.01 1.53 -3.54
CA GLU A 91 12.48 2.43 -2.49
C GLU A 91 13.34 3.57 -3.08
N ALA A 92 14.19 3.24 -4.04
CA ALA A 92 15.05 4.24 -4.69
C ALA A 92 14.24 5.28 -5.44
N GLU A 93 13.14 4.86 -6.08
CA GLU A 93 12.31 5.77 -6.89
C GLU A 93 11.24 6.48 -6.06
N LEU A 94 10.57 5.76 -5.18
CA LEU A 94 9.40 6.29 -4.46
C LEU A 94 9.75 6.84 -3.09
N GLY A 95 10.80 6.34 -2.49
CA GLY A 95 11.20 6.74 -1.14
C GLY A 95 12.08 7.98 -1.06
N LEU A 96 12.39 8.61 -2.20
CA LEU A 96 13.31 9.75 -2.25
C LEU A 96 12.95 10.91 -1.34
N GLU A 97 11.66 11.19 -1.19
CA GLU A 97 11.19 12.30 -0.37
C GLU A 97 10.77 11.87 1.04
N GLY A 98 10.91 10.59 1.35
CA GLY A 98 10.54 10.05 2.65
C GLY A 98 9.03 10.05 2.94
N SER A 99 8.22 10.37 1.95
CA SER A 99 6.76 10.47 2.11
C SER A 99 6.03 9.17 1.80
N ILE A 100 6.72 8.22 1.18
CA ILE A 100 6.14 6.93 0.78
C ILE A 100 6.95 5.83 1.44
N ARG A 101 6.25 4.93 2.13
CA ARG A 101 6.86 3.73 2.69
C ARG A 101 6.74 2.61 1.67
N VAL A 102 7.83 1.87 1.45
CA VAL A 102 7.83 0.73 0.53
C VAL A 102 8.07 -0.55 1.31
N LEU A 103 7.22 -1.56 1.06
CA LEU A 103 7.37 -2.89 1.64
C LEU A 103 7.41 -3.91 0.51
N GLY A 104 8.18 -4.99 0.73
CA GLY A 104 8.11 -6.14 -0.16
C GLY A 104 6.98 -7.07 0.25
N TYR A 105 6.58 -7.97 -0.63
CA TYR A 105 5.54 -8.97 -0.32
C TYR A 105 5.89 -9.79 0.91
N ASP A 106 7.17 -10.02 1.17
CA ASP A 106 7.65 -10.76 2.33
C ASP A 106 7.51 -9.96 3.63
N GLU A 107 7.18 -8.68 3.52
CA GLU A 107 7.07 -7.78 4.67
C GLU A 107 5.62 -7.40 5.02
N ILE A 108 4.63 -8.04 4.39
CA ILE A 108 3.22 -7.72 4.68
C ILE A 108 2.86 -7.99 6.14
N GLY A 109 3.64 -8.83 6.82
CA GLY A 109 3.47 -9.10 8.24
C GLY A 109 4.16 -8.10 9.16
N SER A 110 4.83 -7.09 8.60
CA SER A 110 5.50 -6.08 9.41
C SER A 110 4.49 -5.24 10.17
N SER A 111 4.71 -5.12 11.47
CA SER A 111 3.83 -4.33 12.32
C SER A 111 3.84 -2.88 11.88
N LEU A 112 2.66 -2.30 11.73
CA LEU A 112 2.51 -0.92 11.32
C LEU A 112 1.33 -0.31 12.08
N ARG A 113 1.65 0.64 12.94
CA ARG A 113 0.63 1.35 13.70
C ARG A 113 0.50 2.76 13.17
N TYR A 114 -0.73 3.12 12.84
CA TYR A 114 -1.01 4.46 12.37
C TYR A 114 -1.25 5.40 13.54
N SER A 115 -0.72 6.60 13.45
CA SER A 115 -0.95 7.62 14.46
C SER A 115 -2.40 8.10 14.40
N GLN A 116 -2.98 8.30 15.57
CA GLN A 116 -4.34 8.81 15.68
C GLN A 116 -4.35 10.19 16.29
#